data_5ecc1ccbf442f86f12dba6740dccc312
#
_entry.id   5ecc1ccbf442f86f12dba6740dccc312
#
_cell.length_a   1.000
_cell.length_b   1.000
_cell.length_c   1.000
_cell.angle_alpha   90.00
_cell.angle_beta   90.00
_cell.angle_gamma   90.00
#
_symmetry.space_group_name_H-M   'P 1'
#
loop_
_entity.id
_entity.type
_entity.pdbx_description
1 polymer ?
#
loop_
_entity_poly.entity_id
_entity_poly.type
_entity_poly.pdbx_seq_one_letter_code
_entity_poly.pdbx_strand_id
1 'polypeptide(L)'
;PEAEPGGGGVNVGRAIAKLGGASVTVVSLGGPTGERLAQLLTDEGLDLRPIPAPGETRFSLAVTEDSGAQYRFVLPGPDWNEGTLGAAVGAVDEIAAPDALVVISGSQPPGAPAGFVTEFVRALGPRRRVIADTSGPALVELAAGTQPAPCVLRMDSAEAEALAGHPLPLRTDTADFAERLRAGGAAEMVVVARGADGNILAGPDGRCHVTAANEAVVSAIGVGDSFVGGMVLALAAGLAPDEALRHGAAAASAAVVTPGTELCRREDFDAFLPRCVLTAL
;
A
#
# COMPACT_ATOMS: atom_id res chain seq x y z
N PRO A 1 27.32 1.96 -5.01
CA PRO A 1 25.93 1.64 -4.63
C PRO A 1 25.19 2.93 -4.32
N GLU A 2 24.00 3.09 -4.87
CA GLU A 2 23.07 4.19 -4.57
C GLU A 2 22.11 3.71 -3.48
N ALA A 3 21.75 4.60 -2.56
CA ALA A 3 20.81 4.29 -1.49
C ALA A 3 19.50 5.03 -1.76
N GLU A 4 18.42 4.28 -1.87
CA GLU A 4 17.06 4.79 -2.09
C GLU A 4 16.17 4.49 -0.88
N PRO A 5 15.26 5.39 -0.50
CA PRO A 5 14.30 5.10 0.56
C PRO A 5 13.30 4.04 0.09
N GLY A 6 12.84 3.19 1.02
CA GLY A 6 11.90 2.12 0.72
C GLY A 6 11.09 1.68 1.93
N GLY A 7 10.10 0.84 1.65
CA GLY A 7 9.12 0.32 2.61
C GLY A 7 7.70 0.73 2.21
N GLY A 8 6.71 -0.17 2.38
CA GLY A 8 5.36 0.05 1.87
C GLY A 8 4.76 1.40 2.26
N GLY A 9 4.54 1.67 3.54
CA GLY A 9 3.99 2.94 4.01
C GLY A 9 4.84 4.17 3.64
N VAL A 10 6.17 4.02 3.66
CA VAL A 10 7.11 5.08 3.20
C VAL A 10 6.89 5.38 1.72
N ASN A 11 6.81 4.36 0.88
CA ASN A 11 6.59 4.53 -0.56
C ASN A 11 5.22 5.12 -0.87
N VAL A 12 4.18 4.78 -0.11
CA VAL A 12 2.86 5.42 -0.23
C VAL A 12 2.96 6.92 0.06
N GLY A 13 3.64 7.33 1.15
CA GLY A 13 3.87 8.74 1.47
C GLY A 13 4.64 9.47 0.36
N ARG A 14 5.69 8.84 -0.19
CA ARG A 14 6.46 9.35 -1.32
C ARG A 14 5.60 9.51 -2.59
N ALA A 15 4.79 8.52 -2.92
CA ALA A 15 3.87 8.58 -4.06
C ALA A 15 2.85 9.72 -3.90
N ILE A 16 2.28 9.89 -2.70
CA ILE A 16 1.38 11.01 -2.38
C ILE A 16 2.09 12.35 -2.63
N ALA A 17 3.29 12.53 -2.13
CA ALA A 17 4.06 13.77 -2.30
C ALA A 17 4.38 14.03 -3.79
N LYS A 18 4.80 13.01 -4.55
CA LYS A 18 5.06 13.11 -6.00
C LYS A 18 3.83 13.48 -6.82
N LEU A 19 2.65 13.05 -6.36
CA LEU A 19 1.36 13.42 -6.98
C LEU A 19 0.83 14.78 -6.48
N GLY A 20 1.60 15.51 -5.66
CA GLY A 20 1.27 16.85 -5.19
C GLY A 20 0.34 16.89 -3.98
N GLY A 21 0.19 15.76 -3.28
CA GLY A 21 -0.54 15.68 -2.02
C GLY A 21 0.35 15.87 -0.79
N ALA A 22 -0.26 15.83 0.38
CA ALA A 22 0.43 15.90 1.66
C ALA A 22 0.02 14.73 2.56
N SER A 23 0.98 14.18 3.29
CA SER A 23 0.76 13.14 4.29
C SER A 23 1.84 13.20 5.36
N VAL A 24 1.55 12.68 6.56
CA VAL A 24 2.55 12.45 7.59
C VAL A 24 2.94 10.98 7.55
N THR A 25 4.23 10.69 7.39
CA THR A 25 4.75 9.33 7.37
C THR A 25 5.25 8.92 8.75
N VAL A 26 4.51 8.03 9.41
CA VAL A 26 4.96 7.39 10.66
C VAL A 26 5.91 6.26 10.32
N VAL A 27 7.14 6.33 10.80
CA VAL A 27 8.19 5.38 10.44
C VAL A 27 9.06 5.02 11.65
N SER A 28 9.37 3.73 11.81
CA SER A 28 10.26 3.25 12.86
C SER A 28 11.72 3.32 12.40
N LEU A 29 12.53 4.11 13.11
CA LEU A 29 13.91 4.41 12.76
C LEU A 29 14.87 4.04 13.89
N GLY A 30 15.97 3.38 13.56
CA GLY A 30 17.02 3.02 14.52
C GLY A 30 18.36 2.82 13.84
N GLY A 31 19.42 3.18 14.56
CA GLY A 31 20.79 3.09 14.10
C GLY A 31 21.15 3.98 12.92
N PRO A 32 22.39 3.90 12.43
CA PRO A 32 22.89 4.70 11.29
C PRO A 32 22.05 4.55 10.02
N THR A 33 21.51 3.34 9.75
CA THR A 33 20.63 3.10 8.60
C THR A 33 19.30 3.88 8.74
N GLY A 34 18.76 3.96 9.97
CA GLY A 34 17.58 4.75 10.26
C GLY A 34 17.80 6.24 10.09
N GLU A 35 18.94 6.77 10.55
CA GLU A 35 19.36 8.16 10.34
C GLU A 35 19.49 8.48 8.85
N ARG A 36 20.10 7.57 8.08
CA ARG A 36 20.24 7.73 6.63
C ARG A 36 18.87 7.73 5.95
N LEU A 37 17.96 6.83 6.33
CA LEU A 37 16.60 6.82 5.78
C LEU A 37 15.85 8.12 6.09
N ALA A 38 15.93 8.61 7.34
CA ALA A 38 15.31 9.88 7.72
C ALA A 38 15.80 11.04 6.86
N GLN A 39 17.13 11.11 6.62
CA GLN A 39 17.73 12.15 5.76
C GLN A 39 17.21 12.06 4.33
N LEU A 40 17.20 10.87 3.72
CA LEU A 40 16.70 10.68 2.36
C LEU A 40 15.23 11.11 2.22
N LEU A 41 14.39 10.77 3.18
CA LEU A 41 12.97 11.14 3.17
C LEU A 41 12.76 12.64 3.40
N THR A 42 13.57 13.25 4.24
CA THR A 42 13.56 14.72 4.47
C THR A 42 14.01 15.45 3.21
N ASP A 43 15.03 14.96 2.53
CA ASP A 43 15.53 15.55 1.27
C ASP A 43 14.47 15.45 0.15
N GLU A 44 13.60 14.44 0.18
CA GLU A 44 12.41 14.33 -0.69
C GLU A 44 11.22 15.21 -0.23
N GLY A 45 11.35 15.91 0.90
CA GLY A 45 10.33 16.84 1.41
C GLY A 45 9.16 16.17 2.14
N LEU A 46 9.33 14.94 2.63
CA LEU A 46 8.29 14.25 3.39
C LEU A 46 8.19 14.78 4.82
N ASP A 47 6.96 14.91 5.31
CA ASP A 47 6.68 15.13 6.74
C ASP A 47 6.77 13.79 7.48
N LEU A 48 7.71 13.70 8.44
CA LEU A 48 8.03 12.47 9.16
C LEU A 48 7.61 12.55 10.62
N ARG A 49 6.97 11.49 11.09
CA ARG A 49 6.78 11.22 12.52
C ARG A 49 7.60 9.97 12.88
N PRO A 50 8.87 10.13 13.27
CA PRO A 50 9.70 9.00 13.63
C PRO A 50 9.28 8.42 14.97
N ILE A 51 9.34 7.07 15.08
CA ILE A 51 9.27 6.34 16.34
C ILE A 51 10.56 5.53 16.50
N PRO A 52 11.06 5.31 17.74
CA PRO A 52 12.26 4.52 17.96
C PRO A 52 12.07 3.08 17.49
N ALA A 53 12.99 2.57 16.67
CA ALA A 53 13.06 1.15 16.38
C ALA A 53 13.76 0.39 17.53
N PRO A 54 13.40 -0.88 17.80
CA PRO A 54 14.07 -1.71 18.81
C PRO A 54 15.48 -2.15 18.40
N GLY A 55 15.91 -1.82 17.20
CA GLY A 55 17.22 -2.12 16.63
C GLY A 55 17.47 -1.32 15.38
N GLU A 56 18.46 -1.73 14.58
CA GLU A 56 18.82 -1.02 13.37
C GLU A 56 17.74 -1.16 12.28
N THR A 57 17.41 -0.07 11.62
CA THR A 57 16.51 -0.06 10.46
C THR A 57 17.07 -0.96 9.37
N ARG A 58 16.26 -1.89 8.87
CA ARG A 58 16.66 -2.82 7.81
C ARG A 58 16.97 -2.11 6.51
N PHE A 59 17.84 -2.73 5.72
CA PHE A 59 18.02 -2.38 4.32
C PHE A 59 17.83 -3.62 3.42
N SER A 60 17.62 -3.37 2.14
CA SER A 60 17.58 -4.40 1.10
C SER A 60 18.62 -4.08 0.07
N LEU A 61 19.24 -5.10 -0.51
CA LEU A 61 20.24 -4.95 -1.56
C LEU A 61 19.66 -5.48 -2.87
N ALA A 62 19.64 -4.65 -3.90
CA ALA A 62 19.38 -5.06 -5.27
C ALA A 62 20.71 -5.07 -6.03
N VAL A 63 21.03 -6.18 -6.65
CA VAL A 63 22.24 -6.36 -7.48
C VAL A 63 21.78 -6.68 -8.89
N THR A 64 22.18 -5.87 -9.87
CA THR A 64 21.94 -6.15 -11.28
C THR A 64 23.26 -6.53 -11.93
N GLU A 65 23.33 -7.70 -12.56
CA GLU A 65 24.46 -8.16 -13.33
C GLU A 65 24.49 -7.48 -14.70
N ASP A 66 25.65 -7.49 -15.34
CA ASP A 66 25.82 -7.00 -16.73
C ASP A 66 24.92 -7.76 -17.73
N SER A 67 24.54 -8.98 -17.39
CA SER A 67 23.58 -9.82 -18.15
C SER A 67 22.14 -9.29 -18.10
N GLY A 68 21.83 -8.33 -17.20
CA GLY A 68 20.49 -7.84 -16.88
C GLY A 68 19.76 -8.68 -15.81
N ALA A 69 20.35 -9.77 -15.32
CA ALA A 69 19.79 -10.52 -14.21
C ALA A 69 19.81 -9.70 -12.92
N GLN A 70 18.69 -9.66 -12.19
CA GLN A 70 18.55 -8.90 -10.96
C GLN A 70 18.33 -9.85 -9.76
N TYR A 71 19.10 -9.63 -8.71
CA TYR A 71 19.00 -10.34 -7.43
C TYR A 71 18.60 -9.34 -6.34
N ARG A 72 17.60 -9.68 -5.55
CA ARG A 72 17.14 -8.86 -4.44
C ARG A 72 17.29 -9.62 -3.13
N PHE A 73 18.08 -9.07 -2.21
CA PHE A 73 18.29 -9.57 -0.85
C PHE A 73 17.51 -8.68 0.12
N VAL A 74 16.43 -9.20 0.66
CA VAL A 74 15.62 -8.49 1.67
C VAL A 74 16.04 -8.97 3.04
N LEU A 75 16.76 -8.13 3.78
CA LEU A 75 17.18 -8.47 5.13
C LEU A 75 16.01 -8.30 6.11
N PRO A 76 15.94 -9.15 7.17
CA PRO A 76 14.94 -8.98 8.21
C PRO A 76 15.17 -7.66 8.97
N GLY A 77 14.11 -7.02 9.40
CA GLY A 77 14.18 -5.91 10.35
C GLY A 77 14.40 -6.40 11.78
N PRO A 78 14.53 -5.48 12.74
CA PRO A 78 14.56 -5.84 14.15
C PRO A 78 13.22 -6.39 14.61
N ASP A 79 13.24 -7.26 15.61
CA ASP A 79 12.02 -7.76 16.23
C ASP A 79 11.35 -6.64 17.03
N TRP A 80 10.10 -6.37 16.68
CA TRP A 80 9.31 -5.39 17.41
C TRP A 80 8.78 -5.99 18.73
N ASN A 81 8.68 -5.15 19.74
CA ASN A 81 8.11 -5.49 21.01
C ASN A 81 6.83 -4.67 21.27
N GLU A 82 6.11 -4.97 22.33
CA GLU A 82 4.87 -4.28 22.70
C GLU A 82 5.05 -2.76 22.84
N GLY A 83 6.20 -2.30 23.35
CA GLY A 83 6.52 -0.88 23.48
C GLY A 83 6.61 -0.17 22.13
N THR A 84 7.27 -0.80 21.13
CA THR A 84 7.35 -0.28 19.76
C THR A 84 5.97 -0.26 19.08
N LEU A 85 5.18 -1.31 19.29
CA LEU A 85 3.81 -1.40 18.78
C LEU A 85 2.93 -0.31 19.37
N GLY A 86 2.98 -0.12 20.71
CA GLY A 86 2.25 0.95 21.40
C GLY A 86 2.67 2.34 20.93
N ALA A 87 3.96 2.56 20.68
CA ALA A 87 4.47 3.82 20.14
C ALA A 87 3.95 4.10 18.73
N ALA A 88 3.82 3.07 17.88
CA ALA A 88 3.26 3.21 16.54
C ALA A 88 1.77 3.63 16.57
N VAL A 89 0.96 2.94 17.37
CA VAL A 89 -0.46 3.30 17.58
C VAL A 89 -0.59 4.71 18.15
N GLY A 90 0.17 5.03 19.21
CA GLY A 90 0.15 6.34 19.85
C GLY A 90 0.54 7.48 18.92
N ALA A 91 1.58 7.28 18.09
CA ALA A 91 2.02 8.28 17.12
C ALA A 91 0.93 8.59 16.08
N VAL A 92 0.22 7.58 15.60
CA VAL A 92 -0.92 7.81 14.67
C VAL A 92 -2.08 8.48 15.39
N ASP A 93 -2.39 8.07 16.63
CA ASP A 93 -3.49 8.64 17.41
C ASP A 93 -3.28 10.12 17.72
N GLU A 94 -2.04 10.54 17.97
CA GLU A 94 -1.67 11.93 18.20
C GLU A 94 -1.86 12.85 16.99
N ILE A 95 -1.62 12.34 15.77
CA ILE A 95 -1.58 13.18 14.56
C ILE A 95 -2.82 13.03 13.67
N ALA A 96 -3.49 11.88 13.70
CA ALA A 96 -4.62 11.60 12.82
C ALA A 96 -5.90 12.24 13.40
N ALA A 97 -6.41 13.25 12.70
CA ALA A 97 -7.72 13.85 12.99
C ALA A 97 -8.87 12.82 12.86
N PRO A 98 -10.04 13.09 13.42
CA PRO A 98 -11.25 12.35 13.09
C PRO A 98 -11.47 12.34 11.57
N ASP A 99 -11.90 11.21 11.04
CA ASP A 99 -12.12 10.95 9.61
C ASP A 99 -10.85 10.95 8.74
N ALA A 100 -9.66 11.05 9.36
CA ALA A 100 -8.39 10.91 8.63
C ALA A 100 -8.31 9.55 7.92
N LEU A 101 -7.71 9.56 6.72
CA LEU A 101 -7.29 8.35 6.04
C LEU A 101 -5.95 7.89 6.63
N VAL A 102 -5.91 6.68 7.15
CA VAL A 102 -4.71 6.07 7.71
C VAL A 102 -4.33 4.87 6.87
N VAL A 103 -3.14 4.89 6.29
CA VAL A 103 -2.63 3.79 5.46
C VAL A 103 -1.71 2.91 6.30
N ILE A 104 -1.99 1.62 6.31
CA ILE A 104 -1.09 0.57 6.79
C ILE A 104 -0.62 -0.19 5.57
N SER A 105 0.66 -0.08 5.21
CA SER A 105 1.20 -0.73 4.02
C SER A 105 2.50 -1.47 4.32
N GLY A 106 2.64 -2.64 3.72
CA GLY A 106 3.76 -3.55 3.84
C GLY A 106 3.51 -4.74 4.76
N SER A 107 4.50 -5.63 4.85
CA SER A 107 4.47 -6.80 5.73
C SER A 107 4.64 -6.39 7.19
N GLN A 108 4.10 -7.20 8.09
CA GLN A 108 4.35 -7.04 9.52
C GLN A 108 5.86 -7.10 9.85
N PRO A 109 6.33 -6.28 10.82
CA PRO A 109 7.70 -6.40 11.30
C PRO A 109 7.91 -7.74 12.02
N PRO A 110 9.14 -8.28 12.04
CA PRO A 110 9.48 -9.42 12.89
C PRO A 110 9.09 -9.16 14.35
N GLY A 111 8.72 -10.20 15.08
CA GLY A 111 8.31 -10.12 16.49
C GLY A 111 6.92 -9.51 16.74
N ALA A 112 6.25 -8.99 15.71
CA ALA A 112 4.88 -8.53 15.85
C ALA A 112 3.96 -9.73 16.21
N PRO A 113 3.10 -9.60 17.24
CA PRO A 113 2.19 -10.66 17.60
C PRO A 113 1.16 -10.92 16.49
N ALA A 114 0.62 -12.14 16.46
CA ALA A 114 -0.55 -12.42 15.64
C ALA A 114 -1.66 -11.42 15.96
N GLY A 115 -2.40 -11.00 14.95
CA GLY A 115 -3.47 -10.02 15.12
C GLY A 115 -3.01 -8.56 15.25
N PHE A 116 -1.70 -8.27 15.13
CA PHE A 116 -1.22 -6.89 15.31
C PHE A 116 -1.94 -5.87 14.41
N VAL A 117 -2.03 -6.14 13.11
CA VAL A 117 -2.69 -5.21 12.17
C VAL A 117 -4.19 -5.09 12.49
N THR A 118 -4.84 -6.19 12.84
CA THR A 118 -6.25 -6.22 13.25
C THR A 118 -6.45 -5.38 14.53
N GLU A 119 -5.58 -5.54 15.53
CA GLU A 119 -5.63 -4.74 16.76
C GLU A 119 -5.32 -3.26 16.49
N PHE A 120 -4.40 -2.97 15.55
CA PHE A 120 -4.12 -1.60 15.13
C PHE A 120 -5.35 -0.95 14.49
N VAL A 121 -6.03 -1.64 13.56
CA VAL A 121 -7.29 -1.18 12.98
C VAL A 121 -8.33 -0.94 14.06
N ARG A 122 -8.44 -1.85 15.03
CA ARG A 122 -9.38 -1.75 16.16
C ARG A 122 -9.05 -0.57 17.10
N ALA A 123 -7.77 -0.34 17.39
CA ALA A 123 -7.31 0.77 18.23
C ALA A 123 -7.58 2.15 17.61
N LEU A 124 -7.41 2.28 16.29
CA LEU A 124 -7.77 3.51 15.57
C LEU A 124 -9.28 3.77 15.58
N GLY A 125 -10.08 2.72 15.75
CA GLY A 125 -11.53 2.78 15.94
C GLY A 125 -12.29 3.33 14.74
N PRO A 126 -13.61 3.48 14.87
CA PRO A 126 -14.48 3.88 13.75
C PRO A 126 -14.35 5.36 13.36
N ARG A 127 -13.53 6.12 14.08
CA ARG A 127 -13.30 7.54 13.79
C ARG A 127 -12.24 7.80 12.71
N ARG A 128 -11.59 6.75 12.22
CA ARG A 128 -10.55 6.86 11.19
C ARG A 128 -10.77 5.83 10.10
N ARG A 129 -10.54 6.23 8.87
CA ARG A 129 -10.72 5.39 7.69
C ARG A 129 -9.41 4.69 7.36
N VAL A 130 -9.29 3.42 7.74
CA VAL A 130 -8.07 2.64 7.53
C VAL A 130 -8.06 2.03 6.13
N ILE A 131 -6.95 2.21 5.41
CA ILE A 131 -6.62 1.52 4.17
C ILE A 131 -5.52 0.52 4.50
N ALA A 132 -5.78 -0.76 4.30
CA ALA A 132 -4.83 -1.84 4.56
C ALA A 132 -4.33 -2.43 3.24
N ASP A 133 -3.02 -2.36 3.03
CA ASP A 133 -2.28 -2.97 1.93
C ASP A 133 -1.15 -3.80 2.54
N THR A 134 -1.49 -4.99 3.02
CA THR A 134 -0.59 -5.86 3.77
C THR A 134 -0.59 -7.27 3.19
N SER A 135 0.33 -8.11 3.63
CA SER A 135 0.53 -9.47 3.10
C SER A 135 0.63 -10.52 4.21
N GLY A 136 0.64 -11.79 3.80
CA GLY A 136 0.87 -12.90 4.71
C GLY A 136 -0.20 -13.05 5.80
N PRO A 137 0.18 -13.37 7.05
CA PRO A 137 -0.77 -13.62 8.14
C PRO A 137 -1.73 -12.45 8.40
N ALA A 138 -1.23 -11.21 8.33
CA ALA A 138 -2.05 -10.01 8.55
C ALA A 138 -3.17 -9.87 7.51
N LEU A 139 -2.89 -10.16 6.24
CA LEU A 139 -3.89 -10.18 5.20
C LEU A 139 -4.95 -11.26 5.44
N VAL A 140 -4.52 -12.47 5.83
CA VAL A 140 -5.44 -13.59 6.16
C VAL A 140 -6.38 -13.22 7.30
N GLU A 141 -5.86 -12.58 8.35
CA GLU A 141 -6.65 -12.15 9.50
C GLU A 141 -7.66 -11.06 9.14
N LEU A 142 -7.26 -10.05 8.38
CA LEU A 142 -8.17 -9.00 7.90
C LEU A 142 -9.24 -9.55 6.96
N ALA A 143 -8.86 -10.48 6.06
CA ALA A 143 -9.78 -11.14 5.14
C ALA A 143 -10.87 -11.98 5.85
N ALA A 144 -10.59 -12.46 7.06
CA ALA A 144 -11.57 -13.15 7.90
C ALA A 144 -12.62 -12.21 8.53
N GLY A 145 -12.43 -10.90 8.42
CA GLY A 145 -13.30 -9.88 8.97
C GLY A 145 -12.86 -9.35 10.33
N THR A 146 -13.01 -8.07 10.55
CA THR A 146 -12.74 -7.39 11.82
C THR A 146 -13.77 -6.31 12.10
N GLN A 147 -13.89 -5.91 13.37
CA GLN A 147 -14.76 -4.81 13.78
C GLN A 147 -13.98 -3.78 14.62
N PRO A 148 -13.93 -2.50 14.19
CA PRO A 148 -14.46 -2.00 12.91
C PRO A 148 -13.70 -2.59 11.70
N ALA A 149 -14.36 -2.70 10.57
CA ALA A 149 -13.72 -3.11 9.32
C ALA A 149 -12.86 -1.97 8.76
N PRO A 150 -11.73 -2.24 8.09
CA PRO A 150 -11.01 -1.21 7.34
C PRO A 150 -11.88 -0.65 6.21
N CYS A 151 -11.62 0.60 5.82
CA CYS A 151 -12.28 1.23 4.69
C CYS A 151 -11.91 0.54 3.37
N VAL A 152 -10.63 0.19 3.22
CA VAL A 152 -10.12 -0.55 2.04
C VAL A 152 -9.22 -1.68 2.50
N LEU A 153 -9.42 -2.87 1.95
CA LEU A 153 -8.46 -3.97 1.95
C LEU A 153 -7.98 -4.18 0.52
N ARG A 154 -6.68 -4.01 0.29
CA ARG A 154 -6.06 -4.21 -1.01
C ARG A 154 -5.16 -5.43 -0.98
N MET A 155 -5.15 -6.18 -2.07
CA MET A 155 -4.27 -7.34 -2.30
C MET A 155 -3.94 -7.49 -3.79
N ASP A 156 -2.93 -8.28 -4.10
CA ASP A 156 -2.65 -8.69 -5.48
C ASP A 156 -3.38 -9.99 -5.85
N SER A 157 -3.25 -10.41 -7.14
CA SER A 157 -3.93 -11.62 -7.63
C SER A 157 -3.38 -12.90 -7.00
N ALA A 158 -2.10 -12.98 -6.70
CA ALA A 158 -1.53 -14.18 -6.08
C ALA A 158 -2.03 -14.33 -4.63
N GLU A 159 -2.13 -13.23 -3.90
CA GLU A 159 -2.70 -13.18 -2.55
C GLU A 159 -4.19 -13.52 -2.57
N ALA A 160 -4.94 -12.98 -3.53
CA ALA A 160 -6.36 -13.29 -3.70
C ALA A 160 -6.60 -14.77 -4.02
N GLU A 161 -5.83 -15.36 -4.91
CA GLU A 161 -5.89 -16.78 -5.25
C GLU A 161 -5.49 -17.67 -4.08
N ALA A 162 -4.47 -17.28 -3.30
CA ALA A 162 -4.06 -17.97 -2.08
C ALA A 162 -5.19 -17.98 -1.02
N LEU A 163 -5.87 -16.85 -0.82
CA LEU A 163 -7.01 -16.74 0.08
C LEU A 163 -8.24 -17.51 -0.45
N ALA A 164 -8.47 -17.49 -1.77
CA ALA A 164 -9.57 -18.24 -2.39
C ALA A 164 -9.35 -19.75 -2.38
N GLY A 165 -8.09 -20.20 -2.32
CA GLY A 165 -7.71 -21.61 -2.41
C GLY A 165 -7.79 -22.17 -3.84
N HIS A 166 -8.02 -21.33 -4.85
CA HIS A 166 -8.09 -21.70 -6.26
C HIS A 166 -7.78 -20.50 -7.16
N PRO A 167 -7.41 -20.73 -8.44
CA PRO A 167 -7.20 -19.67 -9.41
C PRO A 167 -8.45 -18.81 -9.67
N LEU A 168 -8.22 -17.52 -9.98
CA LEU A 168 -9.26 -16.53 -10.32
C LEU A 168 -9.00 -15.99 -11.74
N PRO A 169 -9.13 -16.80 -12.81
CA PRO A 169 -8.66 -16.44 -14.16
C PRO A 169 -9.47 -15.31 -14.81
N LEU A 170 -10.76 -15.21 -14.52
CA LEU A 170 -11.63 -14.19 -15.09
C LEU A 170 -11.77 -12.97 -14.15
N ARG A 171 -12.06 -11.80 -14.74
CA ARG A 171 -12.39 -10.59 -13.96
C ARG A 171 -13.61 -10.81 -13.08
N THR A 172 -14.61 -11.54 -13.57
CA THR A 172 -15.80 -11.93 -12.80
C THR A 172 -15.48 -12.80 -11.62
N ASP A 173 -14.56 -13.78 -11.75
CA ASP A 173 -14.14 -14.64 -10.63
C ASP A 173 -13.50 -13.81 -9.51
N THR A 174 -12.63 -12.86 -9.91
CA THR A 174 -11.99 -11.93 -8.96
C THR A 174 -13.01 -10.99 -8.31
N ALA A 175 -13.96 -10.47 -9.10
CA ALA A 175 -15.01 -9.59 -8.59
C ALA A 175 -15.94 -10.31 -7.61
N ASP A 176 -16.33 -11.55 -7.90
CA ASP A 176 -17.14 -12.39 -7.01
C ASP A 176 -16.38 -12.74 -5.73
N PHE A 177 -15.07 -13.00 -5.82
CA PHE A 177 -14.22 -13.21 -4.66
C PHE A 177 -14.11 -11.95 -3.79
N ALA A 178 -13.81 -10.79 -4.40
CA ALA A 178 -13.72 -9.51 -3.69
C ALA A 178 -15.05 -9.16 -2.99
N GLU A 179 -16.17 -9.38 -3.65
CA GLU A 179 -17.50 -9.16 -3.06
C GLU A 179 -17.80 -10.11 -1.90
N ARG A 180 -17.39 -11.39 -1.98
CA ARG A 180 -17.53 -12.33 -0.83
C ARG A 180 -16.75 -11.86 0.38
N LEU A 181 -15.51 -11.37 0.20
CA LEU A 181 -14.71 -10.81 1.30
C LEU A 181 -15.40 -9.58 1.90
N ARG A 182 -15.85 -8.65 1.04
CA ARG A 182 -16.56 -7.45 1.47
C ARG A 182 -17.82 -7.79 2.27
N ALA A 183 -18.66 -8.65 1.73
CA ALA A 183 -19.89 -9.10 2.38
C ALA A 183 -19.62 -9.88 3.70
N GLY A 184 -18.46 -10.55 3.79
CA GLY A 184 -17.97 -11.22 4.99
C GLY A 184 -17.41 -10.26 6.05
N GLY A 185 -17.33 -8.96 5.79
CA GLY A 185 -16.86 -7.96 6.74
C GLY A 185 -15.34 -7.73 6.74
N ALA A 186 -14.63 -8.16 5.70
CA ALA A 186 -13.18 -7.94 5.58
C ALA A 186 -12.84 -6.44 5.42
N ALA A 187 -13.64 -5.70 4.68
CA ALA A 187 -13.52 -4.25 4.49
C ALA A 187 -14.82 -3.65 3.92
N GLU A 188 -14.95 -2.32 3.95
CA GLU A 188 -16.01 -1.62 3.22
C GLU A 188 -15.81 -1.72 1.70
N MET A 189 -14.56 -1.70 1.26
CA MET A 189 -14.13 -1.86 -0.12
C MET A 189 -12.98 -2.88 -0.21
N VAL A 190 -13.08 -3.82 -1.14
CA VAL A 190 -12.01 -4.78 -1.43
C VAL A 190 -11.46 -4.51 -2.83
N VAL A 191 -10.15 -4.34 -2.93
CA VAL A 191 -9.43 -4.08 -4.18
C VAL A 191 -8.49 -5.24 -4.47
N VAL A 192 -8.58 -5.79 -5.69
CA VAL A 192 -7.66 -6.83 -6.16
C VAL A 192 -6.94 -6.34 -7.42
N ALA A 193 -5.61 -6.25 -7.33
CA ALA A 193 -4.76 -5.92 -8.47
C ALA A 193 -4.53 -7.15 -9.35
N ARG A 194 -4.70 -7.00 -10.67
CA ARG A 194 -4.54 -8.04 -11.69
C ARG A 194 -3.37 -7.76 -12.66
N GLY A 195 -2.36 -7.04 -12.17
CA GLY A 195 -1.20 -6.66 -12.99
C GLY A 195 -1.60 -5.87 -14.23
N ALA A 196 -1.16 -6.31 -15.42
CA ALA A 196 -1.46 -5.64 -16.69
C ALA A 196 -2.95 -5.63 -17.05
N ASP A 197 -3.76 -6.53 -16.47
CA ASP A 197 -5.21 -6.55 -16.67
C ASP A 197 -5.94 -5.44 -15.88
N GLY A 198 -5.22 -4.73 -15.00
CA GLY A 198 -5.77 -3.62 -14.22
C GLY A 198 -6.20 -4.02 -12.81
N ASN A 199 -7.30 -3.48 -12.32
CA ASN A 199 -7.73 -3.67 -10.93
C ASN A 199 -9.24 -3.87 -10.84
N ILE A 200 -9.67 -4.67 -9.87
CA ILE A 200 -11.07 -4.89 -9.52
C ILE A 200 -11.35 -4.20 -8.18
N LEU A 201 -12.50 -3.57 -8.08
CA LEU A 201 -13.08 -3.06 -6.84
C LEU A 201 -14.44 -3.73 -6.60
N ALA A 202 -14.65 -4.23 -5.39
CA ALA A 202 -15.98 -4.48 -4.83
C ALA A 202 -16.23 -3.47 -3.71
N GLY A 203 -17.27 -2.69 -3.83
CA GLY A 203 -17.61 -1.60 -2.90
C GLY A 203 -19.11 -1.51 -2.63
N PRO A 204 -19.55 -0.54 -1.83
CA PRO A 204 -20.97 -0.37 -1.47
C PRO A 204 -21.87 -0.08 -2.68
N ASP A 205 -21.33 0.57 -3.72
CA ASP A 205 -22.06 0.95 -4.93
C ASP A 205 -22.00 -0.11 -6.04
N GLY A 206 -21.40 -1.27 -5.76
CA GLY A 206 -21.27 -2.37 -6.71
C GLY A 206 -19.82 -2.73 -7.01
N ARG A 207 -19.62 -3.36 -8.17
CA ARG A 207 -18.32 -3.87 -8.59
C ARG A 207 -17.89 -3.20 -9.89
N CYS A 208 -16.62 -2.89 -10.00
CA CYS A 208 -16.06 -2.34 -11.22
C CYS A 208 -14.65 -2.86 -11.49
N HIS A 209 -14.25 -2.74 -12.72
CA HIS A 209 -12.90 -2.98 -13.20
C HIS A 209 -12.34 -1.70 -13.80
N VAL A 210 -11.06 -1.44 -13.57
CA VAL A 210 -10.30 -0.40 -14.28
C VAL A 210 -9.13 -1.01 -15.01
N THR A 211 -8.92 -0.64 -16.27
CA THR A 211 -7.74 -1.07 -17.04
C THR A 211 -6.47 -0.37 -16.55
N ALA A 212 -5.32 -1.05 -16.65
CA ALA A 212 -4.02 -0.38 -16.60
C ALA A 212 -3.76 0.38 -17.92
N ALA A 213 -2.91 1.41 -17.88
CA ALA A 213 -2.52 2.13 -19.11
C ALA A 213 -1.56 1.35 -20.02
N ASN A 214 -1.08 0.20 -19.60
CA ASN A 214 -0.24 -0.77 -20.32
C ASN A 214 0.92 -0.13 -21.12
N GLU A 215 2.03 0.05 -20.44
CA GLU A 215 3.32 0.47 -21.00
C GLU A 215 4.38 -0.61 -20.79
N ALA A 216 5.53 -0.44 -21.46
CA ALA A 216 6.68 -1.30 -21.23
C ALA A 216 7.14 -1.17 -19.76
N VAL A 217 7.21 -2.29 -19.06
CA VAL A 217 7.60 -2.32 -17.65
C VAL A 217 9.11 -2.09 -17.53
N VAL A 218 9.49 -1.00 -16.86
CA VAL A 218 10.88 -0.68 -16.49
C VAL A 218 11.18 -1.24 -15.09
N SER A 219 10.25 -1.06 -14.14
CA SER A 219 10.34 -1.61 -12.79
C SER A 219 8.97 -2.00 -12.26
N ALA A 220 8.93 -3.06 -11.46
CA ALA A 220 7.73 -3.46 -10.73
C ALA A 220 7.75 -3.02 -9.26
N ILE A 221 8.83 -2.35 -8.82
CA ILE A 221 8.99 -1.95 -7.42
C ILE A 221 8.12 -0.73 -7.13
N GLY A 222 7.38 -0.75 -6.02
CA GLY A 222 6.54 0.37 -5.58
C GLY A 222 5.29 0.64 -6.42
N VAL A 223 4.95 -0.24 -7.36
CA VAL A 223 3.74 -0.13 -8.19
C VAL A 223 2.47 -0.21 -7.32
N GLY A 224 2.42 -1.16 -6.38
CA GLY A 224 1.34 -1.27 -5.40
C GLY A 224 1.27 -0.06 -4.49
N ASP A 225 2.41 0.41 -3.99
CA ASP A 225 2.48 1.58 -3.11
C ASP A 225 2.01 2.85 -3.85
N SER A 226 2.39 3.01 -5.13
CA SER A 226 1.94 4.11 -5.98
C SER A 226 0.44 4.04 -6.24
N PHE A 227 -0.11 2.83 -6.49
CA PHE A 227 -1.55 2.62 -6.58
C PHE A 227 -2.27 3.12 -5.33
N VAL A 228 -1.81 2.70 -4.15
CA VAL A 228 -2.41 3.12 -2.86
C VAL A 228 -2.31 4.64 -2.70
N GLY A 229 -1.16 5.23 -3.02
CA GLY A 229 -0.97 6.69 -2.97
C GLY A 229 -1.97 7.45 -3.83
N GLY A 230 -2.14 7.05 -5.09
CA GLY A 230 -3.10 7.65 -6.02
C GLY A 230 -4.56 7.48 -5.58
N MET A 231 -4.92 6.28 -5.13
CA MET A 231 -6.26 5.99 -4.62
C MET A 231 -6.58 6.81 -3.36
N VAL A 232 -5.65 6.88 -2.41
CA VAL A 232 -5.81 7.64 -1.15
C VAL A 232 -6.00 9.13 -1.42
N LEU A 233 -5.22 9.70 -2.33
CA LEU A 233 -5.39 11.11 -2.71
C LEU A 233 -6.77 11.40 -3.29
N ALA A 234 -7.27 10.53 -4.16
CA ALA A 234 -8.60 10.67 -4.74
C ALA A 234 -9.71 10.56 -3.67
N LEU A 235 -9.60 9.58 -2.75
CA LEU A 235 -10.53 9.44 -1.62
C LEU A 235 -10.47 10.65 -0.67
N ALA A 236 -9.28 11.20 -0.42
CA ALA A 236 -9.10 12.42 0.39
C ALA A 236 -9.71 13.66 -0.27
N ALA A 237 -9.71 13.71 -1.60
CA ALA A 237 -10.40 14.75 -2.38
C ALA A 237 -11.94 14.56 -2.46
N GLY A 238 -12.47 13.49 -1.86
CA GLY A 238 -13.91 13.18 -1.86
C GLY A 238 -14.41 12.57 -3.17
N LEU A 239 -13.55 12.03 -4.02
CA LEU A 239 -13.96 11.33 -5.23
C LEU A 239 -14.65 10.00 -4.90
N ALA A 240 -15.54 9.56 -5.78
CA ALA A 240 -16.22 8.28 -5.66
C ALA A 240 -15.22 7.10 -5.70
N PRO A 241 -15.54 5.95 -5.10
CA PRO A 241 -14.63 4.80 -5.01
C PRO A 241 -14.11 4.28 -6.36
N ASP A 242 -14.92 4.29 -7.39
CA ASP A 242 -14.55 3.90 -8.75
C ASP A 242 -13.55 4.88 -9.38
N GLU A 243 -13.74 6.19 -9.20
CA GLU A 243 -12.77 7.20 -9.61
C GLU A 243 -11.47 7.11 -8.81
N ALA A 244 -11.56 6.81 -7.51
CA ALA A 244 -10.37 6.57 -6.69
C ALA A 244 -9.58 5.32 -7.16
N LEU A 245 -10.28 4.26 -7.58
CA LEU A 245 -9.66 3.10 -8.22
C LEU A 245 -8.93 3.50 -9.50
N ARG A 246 -9.54 4.35 -10.33
CA ARG A 246 -8.95 4.85 -11.59
C ARG A 246 -7.67 5.65 -11.33
N HIS A 247 -7.67 6.52 -10.31
CA HIS A 247 -6.48 7.26 -9.90
C HIS A 247 -5.37 6.34 -9.40
N GLY A 248 -5.71 5.29 -8.63
CA GLY A 248 -4.78 4.26 -8.22
C GLY A 248 -4.16 3.54 -9.41
N ALA A 249 -4.97 3.13 -10.40
CA ALA A 249 -4.50 2.46 -11.61
C ALA A 249 -3.57 3.36 -12.46
N ALA A 250 -3.86 4.65 -12.55
CA ALA A 250 -3.01 5.62 -13.26
C ALA A 250 -1.65 5.80 -12.54
N ALA A 251 -1.66 5.92 -11.21
CA ALA A 251 -0.44 6.03 -10.43
C ALA A 251 0.42 4.75 -10.50
N ALA A 252 -0.20 3.58 -10.48
CA ALA A 252 0.49 2.30 -10.70
C ALA A 252 1.11 2.23 -12.10
N SER A 253 0.36 2.64 -13.15
CA SER A 253 0.85 2.70 -14.51
C SER A 253 2.01 3.69 -14.67
N ALA A 254 1.98 4.81 -13.96
CA ALA A 254 3.07 5.80 -13.93
C ALA A 254 4.32 5.24 -13.23
N ALA A 255 4.15 4.36 -12.24
CA ALA A 255 5.28 3.78 -11.53
C ALA A 255 6.01 2.70 -12.34
N VAL A 256 5.31 1.93 -13.19
CA VAL A 256 5.96 0.85 -13.97
C VAL A 256 6.94 1.38 -15.03
N VAL A 257 6.83 2.65 -15.44
CA VAL A 257 7.71 3.26 -16.46
C VAL A 257 8.92 3.98 -15.85
N THR A 258 9.04 3.97 -14.52
CA THR A 258 10.18 4.58 -13.82
C THR A 258 11.18 3.53 -13.34
N PRO A 259 12.50 3.87 -13.26
CA PRO A 259 13.51 2.94 -12.77
C PRO A 259 13.51 2.82 -11.24
N GLY A 260 13.99 1.68 -10.74
CA GLY A 260 14.27 1.44 -9.32
C GLY A 260 13.04 1.65 -8.42
N THR A 261 13.22 2.47 -7.39
CA THR A 261 12.17 2.88 -6.45
C THR A 261 11.75 4.35 -6.66
N GLU A 262 11.87 4.87 -7.87
CA GLU A 262 11.49 6.25 -8.18
C GLU A 262 9.98 6.51 -7.98
N LEU A 263 9.17 5.47 -8.12
CA LEU A 263 7.71 5.51 -8.02
C LEU A 263 7.06 6.33 -9.16
N CYS A 264 5.78 6.70 -9.02
CA CYS A 264 5.04 7.45 -10.03
C CYS A 264 5.54 8.89 -10.17
N ARG A 265 5.63 9.38 -11.41
CA ARG A 265 5.81 10.81 -11.71
C ARG A 265 4.45 11.45 -11.98
N ARG A 266 4.29 12.69 -11.60
CA ARG A 266 3.04 13.44 -11.81
C ARG A 266 2.67 13.55 -13.28
N GLU A 267 3.65 13.85 -14.15
CA GLU A 267 3.45 13.97 -15.59
C GLU A 267 2.95 12.68 -16.24
N ASP A 268 3.51 11.52 -15.85
CA ASP A 268 3.08 10.20 -16.32
C ASP A 268 1.68 9.86 -15.81
N PHE A 269 1.40 10.18 -14.54
CA PHE A 269 0.07 10.01 -13.96
C PHE A 269 -0.98 10.79 -14.74
N ASP A 270 -0.73 12.09 -15.02
CA ASP A 270 -1.67 12.93 -15.75
C ASP A 270 -1.88 12.43 -17.19
N ALA A 271 -0.85 11.88 -17.82
CA ALA A 271 -0.93 11.29 -19.16
C ALA A 271 -1.69 9.95 -19.16
N PHE A 272 -1.58 9.14 -18.10
CA PHE A 272 -2.18 7.82 -18.04
C PHE A 272 -3.60 7.78 -17.47
N LEU A 273 -3.98 8.76 -16.64
CA LEU A 273 -5.31 8.81 -16.03
C LEU A 273 -6.46 8.72 -17.07
N PRO A 274 -6.45 9.45 -18.21
CA PRO A 274 -7.50 9.30 -19.21
C PRO A 274 -7.50 7.96 -19.97
N ARG A 275 -6.41 7.20 -19.88
CA ARG A 275 -6.26 5.87 -20.52
C ARG A 275 -6.72 4.72 -19.63
N CYS A 276 -6.92 4.96 -18.33
CA CYS A 276 -7.48 4.01 -17.40
C CYS A 276 -9.01 4.02 -17.52
N VAL A 277 -9.58 2.96 -18.10
CA VAL A 277 -11.00 2.89 -18.44
C VAL A 277 -11.76 2.09 -17.38
N LEU A 278 -12.78 2.70 -16.79
CA LEU A 278 -13.71 2.06 -15.86
C LEU A 278 -14.78 1.26 -16.62
N THR A 279 -15.14 0.10 -16.06
CA THR A 279 -16.21 -0.76 -16.54
C THR A 279 -16.94 -1.36 -15.35
N ALA A 280 -18.26 -1.24 -15.28
CA ALA A 280 -19.09 -1.93 -14.28
C ALA A 280 -19.06 -3.44 -14.51
N LEU A 281 -19.12 -4.26 -13.44
CA LEU A 281 -19.11 -5.72 -13.45
C LEU A 281 -20.36 -6.29 -12.79
#